data_46468f34f233e7414999315be5fc7d9c
#
_entry.id   46468f34f233e7414999315be5fc7d9c
#
_cell.length_a   1.000
_cell.length_b   1.000
_cell.length_c   1.000
_cell.angle_alpha   90.00
_cell.angle_beta   90.00
_cell.angle_gamma   90.00
#
_symmetry.space_group_name_H-M   'P 1'
#
loop_
_entity.id
_entity.type
_entity.pdbx_description
1 polymer ?
#
loop_
_entity_poly.entity_id
_entity_poly.type
_entity_poly.pdbx_seq_one_letter_code
_entity_poly.pdbx_strand_id
1 'polypeptide(L)'
;EYLADYLDALASFSRKLTEAPENEKLAYYRKLFSYLSVDNPNMQAVYEAYITEALKNDDFAKLHSVFLHSARVKMLPAGVSGYDHCDRLWPMLDLLACDDFENIYRALPAGLPLSANGYPMYIHGTNLLLCLLYNSESAVAYPLDRVMDKAEKFASSKKALWERSVISCLLGILQGDVSRISDSLQQTCAGFSKVDAARYMKMQCQNVYGLVILAKHFLPEVKFAQIIYPEYKNFSKGYMLWLLEQKKMPKTMCVSYASAMEGLNELLVGQIAVTCIHQPYLNSDNSYLSAKDKKAYYMDLDKMLAELIR
;
A
#
# COMPACT_ATOMS: atom_id res chain seq x y z
N GLU A 1 -2.07 11.83 -25.20
CA GLU A 1 -0.96 11.04 -25.74
C GLU A 1 -0.56 9.93 -24.77
N TYR A 2 0.07 10.21 -23.62
CA TYR A 2 0.53 9.19 -22.67
C TYR A 2 -0.54 8.19 -22.21
N LEU A 3 -1.78 8.63 -21.98
CA LEU A 3 -2.88 7.73 -21.61
C LEU A 3 -3.26 6.82 -22.77
N ALA A 4 -3.30 7.33 -24.00
CA ALA A 4 -3.59 6.52 -25.19
C ALA A 4 -2.52 5.44 -25.39
N ASP A 5 -1.24 5.82 -25.35
CA ASP A 5 -0.11 4.90 -25.47
C ASP A 5 -0.14 3.80 -24.39
N TYR A 6 -0.51 4.18 -23.17
CA TYR A 6 -0.66 3.23 -22.07
C TYR A 6 -1.80 2.24 -22.31
N LEU A 7 -2.97 2.73 -22.72
CA LEU A 7 -4.15 1.89 -23.00
C LEU A 7 -3.92 0.97 -24.21
N ASP A 8 -3.24 1.44 -25.25
CA ASP A 8 -2.90 0.64 -26.44
C ASP A 8 -1.94 -0.50 -26.09
N ALA A 9 -0.95 -0.24 -25.23
CA ALA A 9 -0.06 -1.28 -24.73
C ALA A 9 -0.83 -2.34 -23.92
N LEU A 10 -1.76 -1.93 -23.05
CA LEU A 10 -2.61 -2.84 -22.30
C LEU A 10 -3.54 -3.66 -23.21
N ALA A 11 -4.12 -3.06 -24.24
CA ALA A 11 -4.93 -3.76 -25.23
C ALA A 11 -4.11 -4.84 -25.97
N SER A 12 -2.82 -4.57 -26.24
CA SER A 12 -1.91 -5.58 -26.80
C SER A 12 -1.66 -6.75 -25.83
N PHE A 13 -1.46 -6.48 -24.55
CA PHE A 13 -1.36 -7.53 -23.53
C PHE A 13 -2.62 -8.37 -23.44
N SER A 14 -3.78 -7.74 -23.45
CA SER A 14 -5.07 -8.41 -23.39
C SER A 14 -5.29 -9.36 -24.56
N ARG A 15 -4.98 -8.96 -25.79
CA ARG A 15 -5.05 -9.84 -26.97
C ARG A 15 -4.16 -11.07 -26.81
N LYS A 16 -2.90 -10.86 -26.42
CA LYS A 16 -1.95 -11.96 -26.16
C LYS A 16 -2.45 -12.93 -25.09
N LEU A 17 -3.07 -12.38 -24.03
CA LEU A 17 -3.64 -13.19 -22.97
C LEU A 17 -4.82 -14.03 -23.45
N THR A 18 -5.70 -13.49 -24.30
CA THR A 18 -6.84 -14.19 -24.89
C THR A 18 -6.39 -15.33 -25.83
N GLU A 19 -5.30 -15.12 -26.55
CA GLU A 19 -4.73 -16.07 -27.51
C GLU A 19 -3.79 -17.10 -26.85
N ALA A 20 -3.36 -16.87 -25.61
CA ALA A 20 -2.40 -17.71 -24.92
C ALA A 20 -2.99 -19.09 -24.56
N PRO A 21 -2.20 -20.18 -24.68
CA PRO A 21 -2.54 -21.46 -24.11
C PRO A 21 -2.78 -21.36 -22.61
N GLU A 22 -3.69 -22.19 -22.05
CA GLU A 22 -4.08 -22.13 -20.63
C GLU A 22 -2.89 -22.24 -19.68
N ASN A 23 -1.92 -23.08 -19.99
CA ASN A 23 -0.70 -23.26 -19.21
C ASN A 23 0.26 -22.05 -19.25
N GLU A 24 0.06 -21.11 -20.16
CA GLU A 24 0.88 -19.88 -20.29
C GLU A 24 0.18 -18.64 -19.74
N LYS A 25 -1.13 -18.67 -19.52
CA LYS A 25 -1.93 -17.53 -19.08
C LYS A 25 -1.37 -16.88 -17.82
N LEU A 26 -0.98 -17.66 -16.82
CA LEU A 26 -0.43 -17.16 -15.57
C LEU A 26 0.83 -16.33 -15.80
N ALA A 27 1.72 -16.75 -16.70
CA ALA A 27 2.92 -15.97 -17.06
C ALA A 27 2.58 -14.66 -17.76
N TYR A 28 1.52 -14.61 -18.57
CA TYR A 28 1.03 -13.39 -19.17
C TYR A 28 0.41 -12.43 -18.15
N TYR A 29 -0.37 -12.94 -17.19
CA TYR A 29 -0.89 -12.14 -16.08
C TYR A 29 0.23 -11.54 -15.23
N ARG A 30 1.30 -12.30 -14.94
CA ARG A 30 2.49 -11.76 -14.27
C ARG A 30 3.08 -10.57 -15.02
N LYS A 31 3.26 -10.71 -16.34
CA LYS A 31 3.78 -9.63 -17.20
C LYS A 31 2.84 -8.44 -17.19
N LEU A 32 1.54 -8.66 -17.30
CA LEU A 32 0.52 -7.61 -17.26
C LEU A 32 0.59 -6.85 -15.93
N PHE A 33 0.57 -7.52 -14.80
CA PHE A 33 0.59 -6.85 -13.49
C PHE A 33 1.93 -6.16 -13.20
N SER A 34 3.04 -6.69 -13.68
CA SER A 34 4.32 -5.98 -13.67
C SER A 34 4.28 -4.72 -14.54
N TYR A 35 3.61 -4.78 -15.70
CA TYR A 35 3.44 -3.60 -16.59
C TYR A 35 2.49 -2.56 -16.00
N LEU A 36 1.45 -2.98 -15.28
CA LEU A 36 0.54 -2.09 -14.55
C LEU A 36 1.23 -1.40 -13.37
N SER A 37 2.45 -1.82 -13.02
CA SER A 37 3.19 -1.26 -11.90
C SER A 37 3.36 0.25 -12.04
N VAL A 38 3.57 0.89 -10.90
CA VAL A 38 3.80 2.35 -10.80
C VAL A 38 5.04 2.84 -11.53
N ASP A 39 5.86 1.93 -12.02
CA ASP A 39 7.08 2.25 -12.78
C ASP A 39 6.83 2.53 -14.26
N ASN A 40 5.59 2.36 -14.74
CA ASN A 40 5.23 2.69 -16.12
C ASN A 40 5.29 4.21 -16.36
N PRO A 41 6.20 4.72 -17.22
CA PRO A 41 6.39 6.16 -17.41
C PRO A 41 5.14 6.90 -17.93
N ASN A 42 4.36 6.25 -18.82
CA ASN A 42 3.14 6.86 -19.36
C ASN A 42 2.08 7.03 -18.27
N MET A 43 1.91 6.03 -17.42
CA MET A 43 0.97 6.13 -16.31
C MET A 43 1.41 7.14 -15.25
N GLN A 44 2.70 7.23 -14.98
CA GLN A 44 3.25 8.27 -14.11
C GLN A 44 2.92 9.68 -14.63
N ALA A 45 3.07 9.92 -15.93
CA ALA A 45 2.73 11.20 -16.55
C ALA A 45 1.23 11.52 -16.46
N VAL A 46 0.36 10.51 -16.60
CA VAL A 46 -1.10 10.66 -16.39
C VAL A 46 -1.40 11.08 -14.95
N TYR A 47 -0.81 10.39 -13.97
CA TYR A 47 -1.00 10.74 -12.55
C TYR A 47 -0.50 12.15 -12.23
N GLU A 48 0.68 12.54 -12.74
CA GLU A 48 1.21 13.91 -12.55
C GLU A 48 0.27 14.98 -13.10
N ALA A 49 -0.24 14.77 -14.32
CA ALA A 49 -1.17 15.70 -14.95
C ALA A 49 -2.47 15.84 -14.14
N TYR A 50 -3.05 14.72 -13.72
CA TYR A 50 -4.32 14.70 -12.96
C TYR A 50 -4.16 15.29 -11.56
N ILE A 51 -3.08 14.99 -10.84
CA ILE A 51 -2.78 15.60 -9.54
C ILE A 51 -2.61 17.11 -9.69
N THR A 52 -1.86 17.56 -10.70
CA THR A 52 -1.63 18.99 -10.97
C THR A 52 -2.94 19.71 -11.20
N GLU A 53 -3.79 19.17 -12.05
CA GLU A 53 -5.10 19.74 -12.38
C GLU A 53 -6.02 19.75 -11.16
N ALA A 54 -6.10 18.63 -10.45
CA ALA A 54 -6.93 18.50 -9.25
C ALA A 54 -6.55 19.51 -8.16
N LEU A 55 -5.26 19.65 -7.86
CA LEU A 55 -4.77 20.61 -6.87
C LEU A 55 -4.98 22.07 -7.30
N LYS A 56 -4.86 22.36 -8.60
CA LYS A 56 -5.09 23.73 -9.14
C LYS A 56 -6.54 24.18 -8.99
N ASN A 57 -7.46 23.22 -9.07
CA ASN A 57 -8.90 23.49 -9.11
C ASN A 57 -9.61 23.09 -7.79
N ASP A 58 -8.87 22.67 -6.77
CA ASP A 58 -9.41 22.09 -5.52
C ASP A 58 -10.39 20.94 -5.78
N ASP A 59 -10.18 20.19 -6.87
CA ASP A 59 -10.97 19.02 -7.22
C ASP A 59 -10.49 17.79 -6.45
N PHE A 60 -10.90 17.73 -5.18
CA PHE A 60 -10.46 16.67 -4.27
C PHE A 60 -11.05 15.30 -4.61
N ALA A 61 -12.18 15.24 -5.30
CA ALA A 61 -12.75 13.99 -5.79
C ALA A 61 -11.87 13.39 -6.91
N LYS A 62 -11.37 14.22 -7.82
CA LYS A 62 -10.39 13.83 -8.84
C LYS A 62 -9.07 13.39 -8.21
N LEU A 63 -8.55 14.14 -7.25
CA LEU A 63 -7.33 13.78 -6.53
C LEU A 63 -7.47 12.41 -5.85
N HIS A 64 -8.61 12.18 -5.20
CA HIS A 64 -8.93 10.90 -4.55
C HIS A 64 -8.98 9.76 -5.56
N SER A 65 -9.57 9.96 -6.75
CA SER A 65 -9.62 8.93 -7.80
C SER A 65 -8.23 8.50 -8.28
N VAL A 66 -7.28 9.44 -8.34
CA VAL A 66 -5.87 9.15 -8.67
C VAL A 66 -5.23 8.32 -7.55
N PHE A 67 -5.42 8.73 -6.30
CA PHE A 67 -4.85 8.03 -5.16
C PHE A 67 -5.37 6.60 -5.03
N LEU A 68 -6.69 6.42 -5.15
CA LEU A 68 -7.31 5.11 -5.09
C LEU A 68 -6.84 4.20 -6.23
N HIS A 69 -6.81 4.71 -7.47
CA HIS A 69 -6.34 3.96 -8.62
C HIS A 69 -4.86 3.55 -8.44
N SER A 70 -3.99 4.51 -8.11
CA SER A 70 -2.57 4.24 -7.89
C SER A 70 -2.33 3.23 -6.76
N ALA A 71 -3.02 3.37 -5.62
CA ALA A 71 -2.88 2.47 -4.49
C ALA A 71 -3.29 1.04 -4.85
N ARG A 72 -4.41 0.88 -5.54
CA ARG A 72 -4.93 -0.44 -5.93
C ARG A 72 -4.08 -1.11 -7.00
N VAL A 73 -3.59 -0.36 -7.98
CA VAL A 73 -2.64 -0.88 -8.97
C VAL A 73 -1.35 -1.37 -8.30
N LYS A 74 -0.83 -0.65 -7.31
CA LYS A 74 0.36 -1.06 -6.54
C LYS A 74 0.17 -2.36 -5.75
N MET A 75 -1.05 -2.74 -5.43
CA MET A 75 -1.32 -4.00 -4.74
C MET A 75 -1.16 -5.22 -5.64
N LEU A 76 -1.30 -5.08 -6.96
CA LEU A 76 -1.32 -6.19 -7.90
C LEU A 76 0.03 -6.92 -8.03
N PRO A 77 1.20 -6.24 -8.14
CA PRO A 77 2.49 -6.90 -8.30
C PRO A 77 3.14 -7.35 -6.98
N ALA A 78 2.43 -7.29 -5.85
CA ALA A 78 2.98 -7.72 -4.57
C ALA A 78 3.46 -9.17 -4.61
N GLY A 79 4.65 -9.42 -4.05
CA GLY A 79 5.30 -10.73 -4.10
C GLY A 79 6.37 -10.87 -5.19
N VAL A 80 6.49 -9.92 -6.12
CA VAL A 80 7.55 -9.93 -7.14
C VAL A 80 8.95 -9.76 -6.53
N SER A 81 9.05 -9.03 -5.43
CA SER A 81 10.30 -8.76 -4.71
C SER A 81 10.90 -10.00 -3.99
N GLY A 82 10.10 -11.07 -3.82
CA GLY A 82 10.48 -12.22 -2.99
C GLY A 82 10.36 -11.96 -1.48
N TYR A 83 9.79 -10.83 -1.06
CA TYR A 83 9.46 -10.55 0.34
C TYR A 83 8.21 -11.32 0.77
N ASP A 84 7.98 -11.39 2.08
CA ASP A 84 6.70 -11.88 2.60
C ASP A 84 5.61 -10.78 2.49
N HIS A 85 4.49 -10.94 3.17
CA HIS A 85 3.35 -10.01 3.11
C HIS A 85 3.69 -8.56 3.50
N CYS A 86 4.87 -8.28 4.05
CA CYS A 86 5.34 -6.92 4.30
C CYS A 86 5.62 -6.13 3.02
N ASP A 87 5.80 -6.79 1.89
CA ASP A 87 5.96 -6.15 0.58
C ASP A 87 4.83 -5.18 0.25
N ARG A 88 3.67 -5.40 0.85
CA ARG A 88 2.47 -4.57 0.67
C ARG A 88 2.40 -3.34 1.58
N LEU A 89 3.36 -3.09 2.48
CA LEU A 89 3.24 -1.98 3.44
C LEU A 89 2.97 -0.64 2.75
N TRP A 90 3.77 -0.30 1.74
CA TRP A 90 3.61 0.99 1.05
C TRP A 90 2.24 1.13 0.39
N PRO A 91 1.80 0.23 -0.50
CA PRO A 91 0.45 0.33 -1.07
C PRO A 91 -0.67 0.23 -0.03
N MET A 92 -0.49 -0.46 1.10
CA MET A 92 -1.47 -0.45 2.19
C MET A 92 -1.60 0.93 2.84
N LEU A 93 -0.49 1.64 3.08
CA LEU A 93 -0.54 3.03 3.57
C LEU A 93 -1.26 3.95 2.56
N ASP A 94 -1.07 3.71 1.25
CA ASP A 94 -1.78 4.44 0.21
C ASP A 94 -3.28 4.10 0.15
N LEU A 95 -3.66 2.84 0.39
CA LEU A 95 -5.08 2.42 0.51
C LEU A 95 -5.74 3.02 1.75
N LEU A 96 -5.04 3.11 2.88
CA LEU A 96 -5.52 3.80 4.08
C LEU A 96 -5.83 5.27 3.79
N ALA A 97 -5.05 5.94 2.93
CA ALA A 97 -5.33 7.30 2.49
C ALA A 97 -6.65 7.44 1.71
N CYS A 98 -7.20 6.33 1.26
CA CYS A 98 -8.48 6.26 0.57
C CYS A 98 -9.60 5.64 1.44
N ASP A 99 -9.35 5.45 2.74
CA ASP A 99 -10.26 4.79 3.68
C ASP A 99 -10.68 3.37 3.24
N ASP A 100 -9.79 2.68 2.50
CA ASP A 100 -10.07 1.37 1.91
C ASP A 100 -9.71 0.21 2.85
N PHE A 101 -10.29 0.23 4.05
CA PHE A 101 -10.05 -0.80 5.08
C PHE A 101 -10.45 -2.21 4.62
N GLU A 102 -11.41 -2.34 3.74
CA GLU A 102 -11.81 -3.65 3.19
C GLU A 102 -10.61 -4.38 2.57
N ASN A 103 -9.84 -3.69 1.72
CA ASN A 103 -8.66 -4.26 1.12
C ASN A 103 -7.46 -4.37 2.08
N ILE A 104 -7.40 -3.55 3.12
CA ILE A 104 -6.40 -3.70 4.19
C ILE A 104 -6.62 -5.02 4.96
N TYR A 105 -7.84 -5.32 5.40
CA TYR A 105 -8.16 -6.59 6.08
C TYR A 105 -7.92 -7.81 5.18
N ARG A 106 -8.11 -7.67 3.88
CA ARG A 106 -7.79 -8.73 2.90
C ARG A 106 -6.28 -8.89 2.69
N ALA A 107 -5.53 -7.79 2.70
CA ALA A 107 -4.07 -7.81 2.59
C ALA A 107 -3.39 -8.35 3.84
N LEU A 108 -3.97 -8.09 5.00
CA LEU A 108 -3.50 -8.55 6.30
C LEU A 108 -4.63 -9.28 7.04
N PRO A 109 -5.06 -10.46 6.62
CA PRO A 109 -6.08 -11.22 7.34
C PRO A 109 -5.59 -11.64 8.74
N ALA A 110 -6.52 -11.80 9.66
CA ALA A 110 -6.23 -12.28 11.02
C ALA A 110 -5.51 -13.62 10.99
N GLY A 111 -4.52 -13.78 11.88
CA GLY A 111 -3.76 -15.03 11.99
C GLY A 111 -2.56 -15.15 11.07
N LEU A 112 -2.24 -14.13 10.26
CA LEU A 112 -0.95 -14.10 9.58
C LEU A 112 0.20 -14.16 10.59
N PRO A 113 1.31 -14.86 10.28
CA PRO A 113 2.51 -14.77 11.11
C PRO A 113 3.07 -13.33 11.07
N LEU A 114 3.84 -12.95 12.08
CA LEU A 114 4.61 -11.72 12.01
C LEU A 114 5.57 -11.77 10.81
N SER A 115 5.63 -10.68 10.06
CA SER A 115 6.59 -10.54 8.98
C SER A 115 8.03 -10.66 9.48
N ALA A 116 8.87 -11.34 8.71
CA ALA A 116 10.26 -11.61 9.02
C ALA A 116 11.19 -11.57 7.81
N ASN A 117 10.65 -11.54 6.59
CA ASN A 117 11.39 -11.57 5.34
C ASN A 117 11.04 -10.36 4.46
N GLY A 118 11.91 -9.35 4.47
CA GLY A 118 11.70 -8.15 3.69
C GLY A 118 12.57 -6.98 4.13
N TYR A 119 12.28 -5.82 3.60
CA TYR A 119 12.95 -4.59 3.98
C TYR A 119 12.58 -4.20 5.43
N PRO A 120 13.53 -3.79 6.29
CA PRO A 120 13.27 -3.59 7.72
C PRO A 120 12.08 -2.67 8.04
N MET A 121 11.94 -1.54 7.34
CA MET A 121 10.78 -0.66 7.51
C MET A 121 9.47 -1.39 7.23
N TYR A 122 9.42 -2.19 6.16
CA TYR A 122 8.21 -2.93 5.78
C TYR A 122 7.85 -4.00 6.82
N ILE A 123 8.86 -4.73 7.33
CA ILE A 123 8.67 -5.70 8.40
C ILE A 123 8.08 -5.04 9.66
N HIS A 124 8.71 -3.95 10.12
CA HIS A 124 8.24 -3.28 11.34
C HIS A 124 6.87 -2.64 11.16
N GLY A 125 6.64 -1.95 10.05
CA GLY A 125 5.36 -1.31 9.76
C GLY A 125 4.21 -2.30 9.64
N THR A 126 4.40 -3.42 8.92
CA THR A 126 3.40 -4.47 8.79
C THR A 126 3.08 -5.13 10.13
N ASN A 127 4.10 -5.40 10.95
CA ASN A 127 3.89 -5.98 12.27
C ASN A 127 3.14 -5.04 13.23
N LEU A 128 3.40 -3.72 13.15
CA LEU A 128 2.63 -2.72 13.89
C LEU A 128 1.18 -2.62 13.40
N LEU A 129 0.95 -2.70 12.08
CA LEU A 129 -0.41 -2.74 11.52
C LEU A 129 -1.18 -3.99 11.98
N LEU A 130 -0.56 -5.16 11.99
CA LEU A 130 -1.17 -6.39 12.53
C LEU A 130 -1.57 -6.21 14.01
N CYS A 131 -0.72 -5.58 14.83
CA CYS A 131 -1.05 -5.27 16.22
C CYS A 131 -2.22 -4.28 16.32
N LEU A 132 -2.24 -3.21 15.51
CA LEU A 132 -3.33 -2.24 15.48
C LEU A 132 -4.66 -2.89 15.10
N LEU A 133 -4.66 -3.69 14.05
CA LEU A 133 -5.88 -4.29 13.50
C LEU A 133 -6.49 -5.37 14.40
N TYR A 134 -5.66 -6.10 15.17
CA TYR A 134 -6.13 -7.36 15.77
C TYR A 134 -5.93 -7.51 17.28
N ASN A 135 -5.10 -6.71 17.96
CA ASN A 135 -4.87 -6.92 19.38
C ASN A 135 -6.01 -6.47 20.30
N SER A 136 -6.93 -5.62 19.80
CA SER A 136 -8.05 -5.12 20.61
C SER A 136 -9.31 -5.99 20.52
N GLU A 137 -9.50 -6.73 19.42
CA GLU A 137 -10.80 -7.35 19.10
C GLU A 137 -10.71 -8.84 18.71
N SER A 138 -9.52 -9.41 18.57
CA SER A 138 -9.31 -10.74 18.02
C SER A 138 -8.84 -11.76 19.04
N ALA A 139 -9.26 -13.03 18.85
CA ALA A 139 -8.69 -14.19 19.54
C ALA A 139 -7.19 -14.43 19.21
N VAL A 140 -6.65 -13.71 18.23
CA VAL A 140 -5.24 -13.76 17.83
C VAL A 140 -4.51 -12.57 18.43
N ALA A 141 -3.82 -12.77 19.56
CA ALA A 141 -2.98 -11.76 20.17
C ALA A 141 -1.55 -11.84 19.60
N TYR A 142 -1.10 -10.76 18.96
CA TYR A 142 0.31 -10.62 18.59
C TYR A 142 1.15 -10.18 19.82
N PRO A 143 2.44 -10.53 19.90
CA PRO A 143 3.31 -10.16 21.01
C PRO A 143 3.65 -8.65 20.94
N LEU A 144 2.73 -7.81 21.38
CA LEU A 144 2.76 -6.35 21.26
C LEU A 144 4.07 -5.74 21.76
N ASP A 145 4.48 -6.06 22.99
CA ASP A 145 5.70 -5.50 23.60
C ASP A 145 6.93 -5.78 22.73
N ARG A 146 7.07 -7.01 22.26
CA ARG A 146 8.19 -7.41 21.39
C ARG A 146 8.17 -6.69 20.04
N VAL A 147 6.98 -6.47 19.46
CA VAL A 147 6.82 -5.73 18.19
C VAL A 147 7.20 -4.28 18.41
N MET A 148 6.69 -3.66 19.48
CA MET A 148 6.98 -2.27 19.82
C MET A 148 8.46 -2.04 20.10
N ASP A 149 9.12 -2.88 20.92
CA ASP A 149 10.55 -2.77 21.22
C ASP A 149 11.42 -2.77 19.96
N LYS A 150 11.10 -3.64 18.99
CA LYS A 150 11.84 -3.69 17.73
C LYS A 150 11.59 -2.45 16.86
N ALA A 151 10.35 -2.01 16.82
CA ALA A 151 9.95 -0.82 16.08
C ALA A 151 10.56 0.46 16.68
N GLU A 152 10.64 0.58 18.01
CA GLU A 152 11.31 1.68 18.71
C GLU A 152 12.81 1.76 18.37
N LYS A 153 13.49 0.62 18.36
CA LYS A 153 14.90 0.55 17.93
C LYS A 153 15.09 1.00 16.48
N PHE A 154 14.13 0.65 15.61
CA PHE A 154 14.17 1.09 14.22
C PHE A 154 13.88 2.60 14.10
N ALA A 155 12.86 3.11 14.76
CA ALA A 155 12.49 4.53 14.75
C ALA A 155 13.62 5.43 15.28
N SER A 156 14.43 4.94 16.24
CA SER A 156 15.59 5.62 16.80
C SER A 156 16.90 5.40 16.03
N SER A 157 16.88 4.65 14.94
CA SER A 157 18.07 4.29 14.16
C SER A 157 18.54 5.43 13.26
N LYS A 158 19.67 5.23 12.56
CA LYS A 158 20.19 6.18 11.54
C LYS A 158 19.59 5.98 10.13
N LYS A 159 18.46 5.29 10.01
CA LYS A 159 17.77 5.09 8.73
C LYS A 159 17.19 6.40 8.17
N ALA A 160 16.72 6.36 6.92
CA ALA A 160 16.13 7.53 6.27
C ALA A 160 14.97 8.13 7.10
N LEU A 161 14.84 9.45 7.07
CA LEU A 161 13.87 10.18 7.89
C LEU A 161 12.44 9.68 7.65
N TRP A 162 12.06 9.50 6.38
CA TRP A 162 10.74 8.99 6.01
C TRP A 162 10.45 7.62 6.64
N GLU A 163 11.40 6.67 6.54
CA GLU A 163 11.22 5.33 7.08
C GLU A 163 10.99 5.32 8.59
N ARG A 164 11.81 6.09 9.31
CA ARG A 164 11.72 6.19 10.77
C ARG A 164 10.43 6.87 11.21
N SER A 165 10.03 7.90 10.49
CA SER A 165 8.86 8.70 10.83
C SER A 165 7.57 7.94 10.64
N VAL A 166 7.46 7.11 9.58
CA VAL A 166 6.30 6.22 9.38
C VAL A 166 6.19 5.23 10.56
N ILE A 167 7.30 4.59 10.95
CA ILE A 167 7.29 3.65 12.09
C ILE A 167 6.99 4.37 13.40
N SER A 168 7.56 5.58 13.62
CA SER A 168 7.28 6.38 14.79
C SER A 168 5.80 6.81 14.87
N CYS A 169 5.19 7.14 13.74
CA CYS A 169 3.76 7.46 13.67
C CYS A 169 2.88 6.27 14.07
N LEU A 170 3.16 5.08 13.53
CA LEU A 170 2.43 3.85 13.88
C LEU A 170 2.56 3.51 15.37
N LEU A 171 3.76 3.68 15.95
CA LEU A 171 3.98 3.55 17.38
C LEU A 171 3.17 4.59 18.17
N GLY A 172 3.16 5.85 17.73
CA GLY A 172 2.36 6.92 18.34
C GLY A 172 0.87 6.59 18.36
N ILE A 173 0.34 6.02 17.26
CA ILE A 173 -1.06 5.60 17.19
C ILE A 173 -1.33 4.48 18.19
N LEU A 174 -0.49 3.45 18.27
CA LEU A 174 -0.61 2.35 19.24
C LEU A 174 -0.59 2.83 20.70
N GLN A 175 0.25 3.84 21.00
CA GLN A 175 0.42 4.40 22.33
C GLN A 175 -0.61 5.50 22.65
N GLY A 176 -1.34 6.00 21.64
CA GLY A 176 -2.21 7.17 21.76
C GLY A 176 -1.44 8.45 22.09
N ASP A 177 -0.19 8.57 21.62
CA ASP A 177 0.70 9.71 21.81
C ASP A 177 0.53 10.72 20.65
N VAL A 178 -0.30 11.71 20.88
CA VAL A 178 -0.67 12.73 19.88
C VAL A 178 0.52 13.60 19.45
N SER A 179 1.42 13.94 20.36
CA SER A 179 2.62 14.74 20.05
C SER A 179 3.51 13.96 19.08
N ARG A 180 3.79 12.69 19.42
CA ARG A 180 4.57 11.79 18.58
C ARG A 180 3.97 11.63 17.18
N ILE A 181 2.64 11.47 17.09
CA ILE A 181 1.93 11.37 15.80
C ILE A 181 2.16 12.64 14.99
N SER A 182 1.87 13.82 15.57
CA SER A 182 1.99 15.11 14.89
C SER A 182 3.41 15.36 14.36
N ASP A 183 4.42 15.14 15.20
CA ASP A 183 5.84 15.28 14.82
C ASP A 183 6.23 14.30 13.70
N SER A 184 5.74 13.05 13.79
CA SER A 184 6.03 12.01 12.81
C SER A 184 5.40 12.31 11.46
N LEU A 185 4.18 12.85 11.41
CA LEU A 185 3.53 13.28 10.16
C LEU A 185 4.32 14.38 9.46
N GLN A 186 4.79 15.39 10.21
CA GLN A 186 5.66 16.45 9.69
C GLN A 186 6.95 15.87 9.09
N GLN A 187 7.63 15.00 9.86
CA GLN A 187 8.88 14.38 9.45
C GLN A 187 8.70 13.43 8.26
N THR A 188 7.55 12.76 8.16
CA THR A 188 7.23 11.90 7.01
C THR A 188 7.13 12.73 5.73
N CYS A 189 6.42 13.86 5.74
CA CYS A 189 6.36 14.78 4.60
C CYS A 189 7.75 15.31 4.22
N ALA A 190 8.53 15.76 5.20
CA ALA A 190 9.89 16.27 4.98
C ALA A 190 10.83 15.20 4.40
N GLY A 191 10.78 14.00 4.95
CA GLY A 191 11.61 12.87 4.53
C GLY A 191 11.24 12.33 3.16
N PHE A 192 9.95 12.30 2.83
CA PHE A 192 9.44 11.73 1.59
C PHE A 192 9.95 12.46 0.34
N SER A 193 10.20 13.75 0.42
CA SER A 193 10.79 14.52 -0.68
C SER A 193 12.15 13.97 -1.15
N LYS A 194 12.86 13.23 -0.29
CA LYS A 194 14.20 12.66 -0.52
C LYS A 194 14.16 11.16 -0.89
N VAL A 195 12.99 10.54 -0.86
CA VAL A 195 12.83 9.13 -1.26
C VAL A 195 13.04 9.00 -2.75
N ASP A 196 13.66 7.92 -3.19
CA ASP A 196 13.71 7.56 -4.61
C ASP A 196 12.35 6.98 -5.03
N ALA A 197 11.49 7.86 -5.53
CA ALA A 197 10.12 7.56 -5.92
C ALA A 197 9.72 8.41 -7.12
N ALA A 198 8.73 7.97 -7.88
CA ALA A 198 8.18 8.70 -9.02
C ALA A 198 7.74 10.12 -8.61
N ARG A 199 7.83 11.06 -9.55
CA ARG A 199 7.53 12.47 -9.27
C ARG A 199 6.11 12.68 -8.75
N TYR A 200 5.11 12.03 -9.35
CA TYR A 200 3.72 12.15 -8.93
C TYR A 200 3.52 11.78 -7.45
N MET A 201 4.26 10.77 -6.96
CA MET A 201 4.21 10.36 -5.54
C MET A 201 4.79 11.43 -4.62
N LYS A 202 5.80 12.21 -5.10
CA LYS A 202 6.42 13.29 -4.35
C LYS A 202 5.58 14.58 -4.34
N MET A 203 4.65 14.73 -5.29
CA MET A 203 3.74 15.88 -5.32
C MET A 203 2.79 15.90 -4.13
N GLN A 204 2.35 14.69 -3.71
CA GLN A 204 1.54 14.51 -2.51
C GLN A 204 2.01 13.25 -1.78
N CYS A 205 2.34 13.40 -0.49
CA CYS A 205 2.76 12.28 0.35
C CYS A 205 1.54 11.47 0.78
N GLN A 206 1.05 10.57 -0.11
CA GLN A 206 -0.17 9.81 0.11
C GLN A 206 -0.12 9.01 1.42
N ASN A 207 1.03 8.46 1.80
CA ASN A 207 1.19 7.73 3.05
C ASN A 207 0.79 8.54 4.30
N VAL A 208 0.99 9.87 4.29
CA VAL A 208 0.64 10.72 5.43
C VAL A 208 -0.87 10.80 5.62
N TYR A 209 -1.63 10.91 4.53
CA TYR A 209 -3.10 10.84 4.63
C TYR A 209 -3.55 9.50 5.20
N GLY A 210 -2.91 8.39 4.77
CA GLY A 210 -3.19 7.06 5.29
C GLY A 210 -2.92 6.94 6.80
N LEU A 211 -1.82 7.50 7.29
CA LEU A 211 -1.50 7.53 8.71
C LEU A 211 -2.51 8.35 9.51
N VAL A 212 -3.00 9.47 8.97
CA VAL A 212 -4.05 10.28 9.62
C VAL A 212 -5.37 9.51 9.68
N ILE A 213 -5.79 8.84 8.59
CA ILE A 213 -7.01 8.02 8.57
C ILE A 213 -6.87 6.84 9.55
N LEU A 214 -5.70 6.22 9.62
CA LEU A 214 -5.44 5.17 10.59
C LEU A 214 -5.55 5.69 12.03
N ALA A 215 -4.99 6.88 12.31
CA ALA A 215 -5.14 7.54 13.61
C ALA A 215 -6.60 7.85 13.94
N LYS A 216 -7.39 8.33 12.98
CA LYS A 216 -8.84 8.54 13.12
C LYS A 216 -9.58 7.26 13.52
N HIS A 217 -9.17 6.13 12.92
CA HIS A 217 -9.82 4.84 13.17
C HIS A 217 -9.54 4.27 14.56
N PHE A 218 -8.32 4.46 15.08
CA PHE A 218 -7.90 3.82 16.33
C PHE A 218 -7.86 4.73 17.55
N LEU A 219 -7.84 6.06 17.39
CA LEU A 219 -7.81 6.98 18.51
C LEU A 219 -9.21 7.42 18.95
N PRO A 220 -9.42 7.67 20.25
CA PRO A 220 -10.58 8.41 20.70
C PRO A 220 -10.67 9.79 20.02
N GLU A 221 -11.88 10.24 19.69
CA GLU A 221 -12.13 11.51 18.97
C GLU A 221 -11.40 12.71 19.62
N VAL A 222 -11.42 12.79 20.96
CA VAL A 222 -10.74 13.86 21.73
C VAL A 222 -9.24 13.88 21.46
N LYS A 223 -8.59 12.72 21.31
CA LYS A 223 -7.17 12.63 20.98
C LYS A 223 -6.93 12.94 19.50
N PHE A 224 -7.75 12.37 18.63
CA PHE A 224 -7.63 12.62 17.18
C PHE A 224 -7.74 14.13 16.85
N ALA A 225 -8.67 14.83 17.49
CA ALA A 225 -8.84 16.29 17.29
C ALA A 225 -7.63 17.15 17.69
N GLN A 226 -6.68 16.59 18.44
CA GLN A 226 -5.46 17.29 18.86
C GLN A 226 -4.30 17.09 17.88
N ILE A 227 -4.44 16.26 16.85
CA ILE A 227 -3.39 16.02 15.86
C ILE A 227 -3.15 17.28 15.03
N ILE A 228 -1.88 17.69 14.97
CA ILE A 228 -1.43 18.80 14.14
C ILE A 228 -1.03 18.26 12.76
N TYR A 229 -1.74 18.72 11.72
CA TYR A 229 -1.47 18.31 10.34
C TYR A 229 -0.20 18.96 9.79
N PRO A 230 0.50 18.29 8.84
CA PRO A 230 1.71 18.81 8.24
C PRO A 230 1.52 20.16 7.51
N GLU A 231 2.58 20.98 7.55
CA GLU A 231 2.69 22.23 6.80
C GLU A 231 3.77 22.10 5.72
N TYR A 232 3.57 21.18 4.80
CA TYR A 232 4.49 20.91 3.69
C TYR A 232 3.78 20.98 2.34
N LYS A 233 4.54 21.38 1.30
CA LYS A 233 4.03 21.50 -0.08
C LYS A 233 3.48 20.19 -0.66
N ASN A 234 3.88 19.03 -0.11
CA ASN A 234 3.43 17.71 -0.49
C ASN A 234 2.31 17.17 0.43
N PHE A 235 1.61 18.07 1.11
CA PHE A 235 0.41 17.77 1.90
C PHE A 235 -0.63 18.87 1.71
N SER A 236 -1.84 18.49 1.27
CA SER A 236 -2.98 19.39 1.12
C SER A 236 -3.90 19.29 2.33
N LYS A 237 -3.96 20.33 3.15
CA LYS A 237 -4.94 20.42 4.25
C LYS A 237 -6.38 20.37 3.72
N GLY A 238 -6.64 21.01 2.56
CA GLY A 238 -7.97 21.01 1.94
C GLY A 238 -8.42 19.60 1.58
N TYR A 239 -7.55 18.80 0.93
CA TYR A 239 -7.87 17.40 0.66
C TYR A 239 -8.08 16.58 1.94
N MET A 240 -7.25 16.80 2.98
CA MET A 240 -7.44 16.10 4.25
C MET A 240 -8.79 16.39 4.89
N LEU A 241 -9.21 17.66 4.92
CA LEU A 241 -10.52 18.06 5.45
C LEU A 241 -11.64 17.44 4.63
N TRP A 242 -11.57 17.54 3.30
CA TRP A 242 -12.53 16.89 2.40
C TRP A 242 -12.64 15.39 2.68
N LEU A 243 -11.50 14.69 2.85
CA LEU A 243 -11.45 13.26 3.14
C LEU A 243 -12.17 12.92 4.47
N LEU A 244 -11.99 13.76 5.50
CA LEU A 244 -12.59 13.56 6.82
C LEU A 244 -14.12 13.82 6.84
N GLU A 245 -14.63 14.62 5.92
CA GLU A 245 -16.05 14.95 5.79
C GLU A 245 -16.85 13.88 5.05
N GLN A 246 -16.18 13.00 4.29
CA GLN A 246 -16.87 11.96 3.54
C GLN A 246 -17.49 10.91 4.47
N LYS A 247 -18.79 10.66 4.32
CA LYS A 247 -19.47 9.54 4.98
C LYS A 247 -19.20 8.21 4.30
N LYS A 248 -18.94 8.25 2.99
CA LYS A 248 -18.61 7.09 2.15
C LYS A 248 -17.66 7.55 1.06
N MET A 249 -16.49 6.92 0.99
CA MET A 249 -15.51 7.23 -0.02
C MET A 249 -15.96 6.82 -1.42
N PRO A 250 -15.79 7.71 -2.43
CA PRO A 250 -15.99 7.33 -3.81
C PRO A 250 -15.03 6.23 -4.24
N LYS A 251 -15.52 5.19 -4.91
CA LYS A 251 -14.69 4.12 -5.50
C LYS A 251 -14.46 4.36 -7.01
N THR A 252 -14.29 5.62 -7.40
CA THR A 252 -14.05 6.00 -8.79
C THR A 252 -12.56 5.93 -9.11
N MET A 253 -12.20 5.24 -10.20
CA MET A 253 -10.83 5.19 -10.71
C MET A 253 -10.56 6.35 -11.67
N CYS A 254 -9.36 6.88 -11.68
CA CYS A 254 -8.98 7.96 -12.59
C CYS A 254 -8.78 7.49 -14.05
N VAL A 255 -8.61 6.18 -14.25
CA VAL A 255 -8.51 5.53 -15.57
C VAL A 255 -9.56 4.43 -15.63
N SER A 256 -10.25 4.35 -16.77
CA SER A 256 -11.15 3.26 -17.12
C SER A 256 -10.56 2.49 -18.29
N TYR A 257 -10.53 1.19 -18.19
CA TYR A 257 -9.98 0.28 -19.19
C TYR A 257 -11.12 -0.22 -20.08
N ALA A 258 -10.94 -0.12 -21.40
CA ALA A 258 -11.98 -0.48 -22.38
C ALA A 258 -11.83 -1.91 -22.91
N SER A 259 -12.94 -2.46 -23.42
CA SER A 259 -13.00 -3.71 -24.18
C SER A 259 -12.35 -4.90 -23.46
N ALA A 260 -11.30 -5.47 -24.03
CA ALA A 260 -10.63 -6.66 -23.54
C ALA A 260 -10.03 -6.53 -22.11
N MET A 261 -9.96 -5.31 -21.57
CA MET A 261 -9.46 -5.02 -20.20
C MET A 261 -10.57 -4.66 -19.21
N GLU A 262 -11.85 -4.82 -19.58
CA GLU A 262 -12.98 -4.44 -18.72
C GLU A 262 -12.93 -5.15 -17.36
N GLY A 263 -12.52 -6.42 -17.32
CA GLY A 263 -12.32 -7.16 -16.08
C GLY A 263 -11.32 -6.52 -15.12
N LEU A 264 -10.38 -5.70 -15.61
CA LEU A 264 -9.48 -4.94 -14.74
C LEU A 264 -10.20 -3.82 -14.00
N ASN A 265 -11.21 -3.19 -14.60
CA ASN A 265 -12.05 -2.21 -13.92
C ASN A 265 -12.78 -2.86 -12.73
N GLU A 266 -13.36 -4.03 -12.94
CA GLU A 266 -14.03 -4.79 -11.89
C GLU A 266 -13.06 -5.18 -10.78
N LEU A 267 -11.88 -5.67 -11.14
CA LEU A 267 -10.83 -6.02 -10.20
C LEU A 267 -10.40 -4.81 -9.36
N LEU A 268 -10.17 -3.66 -9.99
CA LEU A 268 -9.70 -2.45 -9.30
C LEU A 268 -10.77 -1.78 -8.44
N VAL A 269 -12.06 -1.87 -8.81
CA VAL A 269 -13.17 -1.35 -7.97
C VAL A 269 -13.55 -2.32 -6.85
N GLY A 270 -13.32 -3.61 -7.07
CA GLY A 270 -13.69 -4.69 -6.16
C GLY A 270 -12.68 -4.98 -5.07
N GLN A 271 -12.57 -6.25 -4.78
CA GLN A 271 -11.68 -6.80 -3.76
C GLN A 271 -10.40 -7.32 -4.41
N ILE A 272 -9.33 -6.53 -4.33
CA ILE A 272 -8.06 -6.82 -5.03
C ILE A 272 -7.00 -7.52 -4.18
N ALA A 273 -7.07 -7.36 -2.85
CA ALA A 273 -6.03 -7.87 -1.98
C ALA A 273 -6.34 -9.28 -1.50
N VAL A 274 -5.58 -10.24 -1.99
CA VAL A 274 -5.58 -11.61 -1.48
C VAL A 274 -4.16 -11.93 -1.02
N THR A 275 -4.01 -12.36 0.24
CA THR A 275 -2.69 -12.68 0.78
C THR A 275 -2.48 -14.18 0.75
N CYS A 276 -1.57 -14.62 -0.10
CA CYS A 276 -1.08 -15.98 -0.17
C CYS A 276 0.39 -15.99 0.21
N ILE A 277 0.72 -16.61 1.33
CA ILE A 277 2.09 -16.78 1.79
C ILE A 277 2.41 -18.23 2.03
N HIS A 278 3.65 -18.60 1.83
CA HIS A 278 4.17 -19.90 2.21
C HIS A 278 5.61 -19.80 2.71
N GLN A 279 6.03 -20.82 3.45
CA GLN A 279 7.41 -20.90 3.86
C GLN A 279 8.25 -21.26 2.62
N PRO A 280 9.33 -20.51 2.33
CA PRO A 280 10.20 -20.85 1.22
C PRO A 280 10.76 -22.25 1.41
N TYR A 281 10.89 -22.99 0.32
CA TYR A 281 11.63 -24.24 0.29
C TYR A 281 10.99 -25.40 1.07
N LEU A 282 9.69 -25.48 1.08
CA LEU A 282 8.99 -26.73 1.42
C LEU A 282 9.21 -27.83 0.38
N ASN A 283 10.15 -27.64 -0.55
CA ASN A 283 10.57 -28.67 -1.47
C ASN A 283 11.27 -29.80 -0.72
N SER A 284 11.12 -31.00 -1.21
CA SER A 284 11.74 -32.22 -0.67
C SER A 284 13.26 -32.17 -0.58
N ASP A 285 13.88 -31.22 -1.26
CA ASP A 285 15.31 -30.95 -1.21
C ASP A 285 15.62 -29.73 -0.33
N ASN A 286 15.83 -29.98 0.95
CA ASN A 286 16.21 -28.99 1.95
C ASN A 286 17.67 -28.48 1.81
N SER A 287 18.35 -28.78 0.73
CA SER A 287 19.80 -28.56 0.55
C SER A 287 20.23 -27.10 0.57
N TYR A 288 19.30 -26.15 0.33
CA TYR A 288 19.60 -24.70 0.23
C TYR A 288 19.20 -23.89 1.45
N LEU A 289 18.65 -24.52 2.49
CA LEU A 289 18.11 -23.81 3.63
C LEU A 289 19.09 -23.73 4.79
N SER A 290 19.47 -22.49 5.13
CA SER A 290 19.98 -22.22 6.46
C SER A 290 18.87 -22.37 7.50
N ALA A 291 19.24 -22.72 8.75
CA ALA A 291 18.29 -22.78 9.86
C ALA A 291 17.56 -21.43 10.09
N LYS A 292 18.15 -20.32 9.64
CA LYS A 292 17.59 -18.97 9.70
C LYS A 292 16.46 -18.80 8.68
N ASP A 293 16.60 -19.38 7.51
CA ASP A 293 15.66 -19.23 6.40
C ASP A 293 14.40 -20.10 6.59
N LYS A 294 14.50 -21.18 7.36
CA LYS A 294 13.36 -22.08 7.68
C LYS A 294 12.17 -21.39 8.35
N LYS A 295 12.34 -20.19 8.91
CA LYS A 295 11.27 -19.40 9.54
C LYS A 295 10.79 -18.22 8.70
N ALA A 296 11.39 -18.01 7.53
CA ALA A 296 10.98 -16.95 6.63
C ALA A 296 9.78 -17.40 5.79
N TYR A 297 8.92 -16.44 5.48
CA TYR A 297 7.79 -16.60 4.58
C TYR A 297 7.98 -15.67 3.39
N TYR A 298 7.32 -15.95 2.28
CA TYR A 298 7.27 -15.05 1.13
C TYR A 298 5.88 -15.06 0.49
N MET A 299 5.60 -14.04 -0.31
CA MET A 299 4.36 -13.96 -1.08
C MET A 299 4.39 -14.94 -2.25
N ASP A 300 3.33 -15.73 -2.39
CA ASP A 300 3.13 -16.60 -3.53
C ASP A 300 2.32 -15.86 -4.60
N LEU A 301 3.03 -15.17 -5.49
CA LEU A 301 2.40 -14.37 -6.54
C LEU A 301 1.54 -15.22 -7.47
N ASP A 302 1.98 -16.43 -7.84
CA ASP A 302 1.22 -17.31 -8.77
C ASP A 302 -0.11 -17.74 -8.16
N LYS A 303 -0.10 -18.11 -6.87
CA LYS A 303 -1.31 -18.44 -6.15
C LYS A 303 -2.24 -17.24 -5.98
N MET A 304 -1.69 -16.08 -5.69
CA MET A 304 -2.47 -14.83 -5.62
C MET A 304 -3.13 -14.51 -6.95
N LEU A 305 -2.39 -14.59 -8.04
CA LEU A 305 -2.91 -14.34 -9.38
C LEU A 305 -4.00 -15.35 -9.76
N ALA A 306 -3.80 -16.63 -9.47
CA ALA A 306 -4.79 -17.67 -9.72
C ALA A 306 -6.10 -17.46 -8.95
N GLU A 307 -6.04 -16.82 -7.77
CA GLU A 307 -7.23 -16.47 -6.99
C GLU A 307 -7.90 -15.16 -7.49
N LEU A 308 -7.12 -14.20 -8.00
CA LEU A 308 -7.64 -12.93 -8.51
C LEU A 308 -8.31 -13.04 -9.89
N ILE A 309 -7.92 -14.02 -10.70
CA ILE A 309 -8.43 -14.21 -12.08
C ILE A 309 -9.50 -15.29 -12.20
N ARG A 310 -9.95 -15.89 -11.09
CA ARG A 310 -11.11 -16.78 -11.03
C ARG A 310 -12.41 -16.00 -11.08
#